data_642a795948e492c10186ae5639a90568
#
_entry.id   642a795948e492c10186ae5639a90568
#
_cell.length_a   1.000
_cell.length_b   1.000
_cell.length_c   1.000
_cell.angle_alpha   90.00
_cell.angle_beta   90.00
_cell.angle_gamma   90.00
#
_symmetry.space_group_name_H-M   'P 1'
#
loop_
_entity.id
_entity.type
_entity.pdbx_description
1 polymer ?
#
loop_
_entity_poly.entity_id
_entity_poly.type
_entity_poly.pdbx_seq_one_letter_code
_entity_poly.pdbx_strand_id
1 'polypeptide(L)'
;MITAIDSSVLWAIIKQAPGHESWLDTLLDAASEGPLIVCPIAFAELAPSTANEQGLVELLNRLSISYDPISPKAAHLAGLTFKCYRQAGGPRQHLVPDFMIAAHAETQADQLAAIDRGYVRRWFPNLRVLMPK
;
A
#
# COMPACT_ATOMS: atom_id res chain seq x y z
N MET A 1 3.21 -12.16 10.58
CA MET A 1 2.65 -10.80 10.36
C MET A 1 2.53 -10.55 8.86
N ILE A 2 1.35 -10.16 8.41
CA ILE A 2 1.08 -9.87 7.00
C ILE A 2 1.36 -8.39 6.76
N THR A 3 2.16 -8.08 5.73
CA THR A 3 2.49 -6.70 5.36
C THR A 3 1.89 -6.36 4.01
N ALA A 4 1.00 -5.37 3.97
CA ALA A 4 0.54 -4.77 2.71
C ALA A 4 1.52 -3.69 2.28
N ILE A 5 1.65 -3.49 0.97
CA ILE A 5 2.64 -2.55 0.43
C ILE A 5 1.95 -1.50 -0.41
N ASP A 6 2.19 -0.22 -0.07
CA ASP A 6 1.71 0.91 -0.86
C ASP A 6 2.53 1.06 -2.15
N SER A 7 1.88 1.58 -3.17
CA SER A 7 2.56 1.84 -4.46
C SER A 7 3.75 2.79 -4.33
N SER A 8 3.73 3.72 -3.38
CA SER A 8 4.83 4.66 -3.16
C SER A 8 6.16 3.95 -2.89
N VAL A 9 6.13 2.88 -2.09
CA VAL A 9 7.32 2.09 -1.77
C VAL A 9 7.83 1.36 -3.01
N LEU A 10 6.94 0.73 -3.76
CA LEU A 10 7.31 -0.01 -4.95
C LEU A 10 7.82 0.90 -6.07
N TRP A 11 7.22 2.09 -6.22
CA TRP A 11 7.74 3.10 -7.13
C TRP A 11 9.15 3.55 -6.75
N ALA A 12 9.42 3.74 -5.46
CA ALA A 12 10.75 4.11 -4.99
C ALA A 12 11.78 3.04 -5.36
N ILE A 13 11.42 1.77 -5.20
CA ILE A 13 12.29 0.64 -5.56
C ILE A 13 12.50 0.56 -7.07
N ILE A 14 11.43 0.65 -7.86
CA ILE A 14 11.49 0.54 -9.32
C ILE A 14 12.33 1.66 -9.92
N LYS A 15 12.13 2.89 -9.43
CA LYS A 15 12.87 4.07 -9.92
C LYS A 15 14.24 4.24 -9.29
N GLN A 16 14.61 3.37 -8.36
CA GLN A 16 15.84 3.50 -7.59
C GLN A 16 16.00 4.88 -6.96
N ALA A 17 14.89 5.38 -6.38
CA ALA A 17 14.87 6.65 -5.67
C ALA A 17 15.78 6.62 -4.44
N PRO A 18 16.21 7.78 -3.93
CA PRO A 18 16.99 7.82 -2.67
C PRO A 18 16.27 7.05 -1.55
N GLY A 19 16.99 6.16 -0.88
CA GLY A 19 16.42 5.31 0.17
C GLY A 19 15.83 3.99 -0.30
N HIS A 20 15.85 3.70 -1.62
CA HIS A 20 15.28 2.45 -2.14
C HIS A 20 15.95 1.20 -1.55
N GLU A 21 17.24 1.25 -1.26
CA GLU A 21 17.96 0.12 -0.67
C GLU A 21 17.45 -0.18 0.75
N SER A 22 17.20 0.85 1.55
CA SER A 22 16.62 0.69 2.88
C SER A 22 15.22 0.09 2.80
N TRP A 23 14.44 0.46 1.81
CA TRP A 23 13.13 -0.14 1.59
C TRP A 23 13.23 -1.61 1.19
N LEU A 24 14.16 -1.97 0.33
CA LEU A 24 14.40 -3.39 -0.01
C LEU A 24 14.74 -4.20 1.24
N ASP A 25 15.63 -3.70 2.08
CA ASP A 25 15.99 -4.38 3.31
C ASP A 25 14.79 -4.53 4.25
N THR A 26 14.00 -3.47 4.38
CA THR A 26 12.80 -3.47 5.21
C THR A 26 11.77 -4.49 4.71
N LEU A 27 11.56 -4.58 3.39
CA LEU A 27 10.65 -5.57 2.83
C LEU A 27 11.17 -6.99 2.95
N LEU A 28 12.48 -7.21 2.83
CA LEU A 28 13.08 -8.53 3.06
C LEU A 28 12.87 -8.97 4.51
N ASP A 29 13.07 -8.08 5.46
CA ASP A 29 12.81 -8.38 6.87
C ASP A 29 11.34 -8.72 7.10
N ALA A 30 10.43 -7.94 6.54
CA ALA A 30 9.00 -8.19 6.66
C ALA A 30 8.62 -9.54 6.02
N ALA A 31 9.21 -9.88 4.86
CA ALA A 31 8.96 -11.15 4.17
C ALA A 31 9.39 -12.35 5.01
N SER A 32 10.41 -12.21 5.85
CA SER A 32 10.84 -13.28 6.75
C SER A 32 9.84 -13.52 7.89
N GLU A 33 8.98 -12.56 8.17
CA GLU A 33 7.98 -12.64 9.25
C GLU A 33 6.58 -13.01 8.76
N GLY A 34 6.32 -12.97 7.46
CA GLY A 34 5.03 -13.31 6.90
C GLY A 34 4.85 -12.83 5.46
N PRO A 35 3.65 -13.04 4.90
CA PRO A 35 3.38 -12.67 3.51
C PRO A 35 3.45 -11.17 3.25
N LEU A 36 3.91 -10.82 2.05
CA LEU A 36 3.80 -9.47 1.49
C LEU A 36 2.64 -9.47 0.48
N ILE A 37 1.73 -8.51 0.61
CA ILE A 37 0.57 -8.41 -0.28
C ILE A 37 0.42 -7.01 -0.86
N VAL A 38 -0.21 -6.94 -2.04
CA VAL A 38 -0.55 -5.68 -2.70
C VAL A 38 -2.01 -5.74 -3.14
N CYS A 39 -2.75 -4.66 -2.89
CA CYS A 39 -4.16 -4.59 -3.30
C CYS A 39 -4.31 -4.16 -4.76
N PRO A 40 -5.51 -4.34 -5.36
CA PRO A 40 -5.75 -3.96 -6.76
C PRO A 40 -5.45 -2.49 -7.08
N ILE A 41 -5.68 -1.58 -6.13
CA ILE A 41 -5.45 -0.15 -6.36
C ILE A 41 -3.95 0.13 -6.49
N ALA A 42 -3.14 -0.39 -5.56
CA ALA A 42 -1.69 -0.24 -5.65
C ALA A 42 -1.14 -0.91 -6.90
N PHE A 43 -1.65 -2.10 -7.24
CA PHE A 43 -1.30 -2.80 -8.48
C PHE A 43 -1.58 -1.93 -9.71
N ALA A 44 -2.78 -1.34 -9.77
CA ALA A 44 -3.17 -0.47 -10.89
C ALA A 44 -2.25 0.74 -11.02
N GLU A 45 -1.86 1.34 -9.89
CA GLU A 45 -0.96 2.49 -9.88
C GLU A 45 0.45 2.12 -10.38
N LEU A 46 0.84 0.87 -10.27
CA LEU A 46 2.14 0.38 -10.76
C LEU A 46 2.13 -0.03 -12.24
N ALA A 47 0.95 -0.16 -12.84
CA ALA A 47 0.83 -0.64 -14.22
C ALA A 47 1.69 0.13 -15.22
N PRO A 48 1.82 1.46 -15.14
CA PRO A 48 2.68 2.21 -16.08
C PRO A 48 4.17 1.87 -16.00
N SER A 49 4.61 1.17 -14.94
CA SER A 49 6.02 0.82 -14.75
C SER A 49 6.49 -0.35 -15.62
N THR A 50 5.55 -1.09 -16.21
CA THR A 50 5.85 -2.28 -17.01
C THR A 50 5.11 -2.22 -18.35
N ALA A 51 5.57 -3.02 -19.32
CA ALA A 51 4.98 -3.02 -20.66
C ALA A 51 3.61 -3.69 -20.70
N ASN A 52 3.35 -4.64 -19.79
CA ASN A 52 2.10 -5.40 -19.77
C ASN A 52 1.86 -5.98 -18.37
N GLU A 53 0.67 -6.58 -18.19
CA GLU A 53 0.25 -7.21 -16.93
C GLU A 53 1.25 -8.29 -16.47
N GLN A 54 1.67 -9.15 -17.39
CA GLN A 54 2.58 -10.24 -17.07
C GLN A 54 3.90 -9.72 -16.48
N GLY A 55 4.44 -8.65 -17.07
CA GLY A 55 5.66 -8.02 -16.56
C GLY A 55 5.53 -7.52 -15.13
N LEU A 56 4.37 -6.94 -14.80
CA LEU A 56 4.12 -6.47 -13.43
C LEU A 56 3.96 -7.66 -12.46
N VAL A 57 3.23 -8.69 -12.85
CA VAL A 57 3.08 -9.90 -12.03
C VAL A 57 4.45 -10.54 -11.77
N GLU A 58 5.29 -10.65 -12.80
CA GLU A 58 6.64 -11.21 -12.65
C GLU A 58 7.50 -10.38 -11.69
N LEU A 59 7.42 -9.05 -11.78
CA LEU A 59 8.16 -8.16 -10.89
C LEU A 59 7.74 -8.39 -9.44
N LEU A 60 6.44 -8.46 -9.17
CA LEU A 60 5.93 -8.70 -7.83
C LEU A 60 6.32 -10.09 -7.32
N ASN A 61 6.29 -11.11 -8.18
CA ASN A 61 6.72 -12.46 -7.82
C ASN A 61 8.20 -12.52 -7.42
N ARG A 62 9.06 -11.75 -8.10
CA ARG A 62 10.49 -11.67 -7.72
C ARG A 62 10.68 -11.07 -6.33
N LEU A 63 9.78 -10.19 -5.91
CA LEU A 63 9.81 -9.58 -4.58
C LEU A 63 9.00 -10.38 -3.57
N SER A 64 8.46 -11.53 -3.98
CA SER A 64 7.59 -12.39 -3.16
C SER A 64 6.33 -11.67 -2.68
N ILE A 65 5.79 -10.77 -3.50
CA ILE A 65 4.58 -10.01 -3.22
C ILE A 65 3.40 -10.63 -3.97
N SER A 66 2.34 -10.95 -3.22
CA SER A 66 1.12 -11.53 -3.77
C SER A 66 0.04 -10.47 -3.99
N TYR A 67 -0.70 -10.62 -5.09
CA TYR A 67 -1.89 -9.81 -5.33
C TYR A 67 -3.01 -10.26 -4.40
N ASP A 68 -3.64 -9.32 -3.69
CA ASP A 68 -4.71 -9.60 -2.72
C ASP A 68 -5.94 -8.73 -2.99
N PRO A 69 -7.08 -9.32 -3.40
CA PRO A 69 -8.30 -8.56 -3.68
C PRO A 69 -8.83 -7.80 -2.46
N ILE A 70 -9.47 -6.67 -2.70
CA ILE A 70 -10.10 -5.87 -1.65
C ILE A 70 -11.44 -6.48 -1.27
N SER A 71 -11.61 -6.80 0.02
CA SER A 71 -12.86 -7.33 0.54
C SER A 71 -13.95 -6.24 0.62
N PRO A 72 -15.24 -6.65 0.66
CA PRO A 72 -16.33 -5.69 0.93
C PRO A 72 -16.13 -4.91 2.23
N LYS A 73 -15.61 -5.56 3.26
CA LYS A 73 -15.33 -4.91 4.55
C LYS A 73 -14.30 -3.79 4.39
N ALA A 74 -13.21 -4.05 3.66
CA ALA A 74 -12.17 -3.05 3.41
C ALA A 74 -12.71 -1.89 2.57
N ALA A 75 -13.44 -2.20 1.49
CA ALA A 75 -14.03 -1.18 0.63
C ALA A 75 -15.01 -0.29 1.39
N HIS A 76 -15.84 -0.88 2.25
CA HIS A 76 -16.79 -0.14 3.08
C HIS A 76 -16.07 0.78 4.07
N LEU A 77 -15.01 0.29 4.72
CA LEU A 77 -14.18 1.10 5.62
C LEU A 77 -13.60 2.31 4.88
N ALA A 78 -13.07 2.10 3.67
CA ALA A 78 -12.51 3.19 2.86
C ALA A 78 -13.57 4.25 2.58
N GLY A 79 -14.78 3.83 2.21
CA GLY A 79 -15.88 4.76 1.92
C GLY A 79 -16.31 5.56 3.13
N LEU A 80 -16.44 4.92 4.29
CA LEU A 80 -16.80 5.62 5.53
C LEU A 80 -15.71 6.60 5.96
N THR A 81 -14.44 6.21 5.86
CA THR A 81 -13.32 7.08 6.21
C THR A 81 -13.26 8.28 5.28
N PHE A 82 -13.48 8.06 3.98
CA PHE A 82 -13.53 9.15 3.02
C PHE A 82 -14.68 10.12 3.31
N LYS A 83 -15.84 9.62 3.74
CA LYS A 83 -16.96 10.48 4.17
C LYS A 83 -16.53 11.37 5.33
N CYS A 84 -15.89 10.82 6.35
CA CYS A 84 -15.39 11.61 7.48
C CYS A 84 -14.37 12.66 7.04
N TYR A 85 -13.46 12.28 6.15
CA TYR A 85 -12.48 13.19 5.57
C TYR A 85 -13.16 14.36 4.86
N ARG A 86 -14.19 14.10 4.06
CA ARG A 86 -14.95 15.13 3.36
C ARG A 86 -15.70 16.04 4.34
N GLN A 87 -16.28 15.48 5.38
CA GLN A 87 -17.00 16.26 6.41
C GLN A 87 -16.05 17.18 7.18
N ALA A 88 -14.78 16.81 7.30
CA ALA A 88 -13.74 17.63 7.93
C ALA A 88 -13.15 18.69 6.97
N GLY A 89 -13.75 18.87 5.78
CA GLY A 89 -13.32 19.87 4.80
C GLY A 89 -12.26 19.38 3.81
N GLY A 90 -11.98 18.09 3.77
CA GLY A 90 -10.99 17.52 2.85
C GLY A 90 -11.44 17.65 1.38
N PRO A 91 -10.52 18.02 0.46
CA PRO A 91 -10.83 18.11 -0.96
C PRO A 91 -11.08 16.73 -1.58
N ARG A 92 -11.94 16.68 -2.61
CA ARG A 92 -12.43 15.44 -3.22
C ARG A 92 -11.39 14.68 -4.03
N GLN A 93 -10.25 15.27 -4.36
CA GLN A 93 -9.58 14.92 -5.60
C GLN A 93 -8.45 13.88 -5.51
N HIS A 94 -7.87 13.50 -4.40
CA HIS A 94 -6.64 12.72 -4.47
C HIS A 94 -6.50 11.58 -3.47
N LEU A 95 -7.48 11.35 -2.61
CA LEU A 95 -7.28 10.45 -1.48
C LEU A 95 -8.09 9.16 -1.53
N VAL A 96 -8.99 8.98 -2.53
CA VAL A 96 -9.75 7.73 -2.61
C VAL A 96 -8.83 6.52 -2.83
N PRO A 97 -7.86 6.56 -3.76
CA PRO A 97 -6.90 5.47 -3.90
C PRO A 97 -6.12 5.19 -2.62
N ASP A 98 -5.62 6.24 -1.96
CA ASP A 98 -4.87 6.09 -0.71
C ASP A 98 -5.72 5.49 0.39
N PHE A 99 -6.99 5.90 0.49
CA PHE A 99 -7.90 5.36 1.48
C PHE A 99 -8.25 3.88 1.20
N MET A 100 -8.36 3.49 -0.06
CA MET A 100 -8.57 2.10 -0.43
C MET A 100 -7.38 1.23 -0.03
N ILE A 101 -6.18 1.69 -0.30
CA ILE A 101 -4.95 0.98 0.07
C ILE A 101 -4.84 0.84 1.58
N ALA A 102 -5.07 1.93 2.32
CA ALA A 102 -5.00 1.92 3.78
C ALA A 102 -6.08 1.04 4.40
N ALA A 103 -7.31 1.11 3.91
CA ALA A 103 -8.41 0.28 4.42
C ALA A 103 -8.18 -1.21 4.15
N HIS A 104 -7.63 -1.55 2.99
CA HIS A 104 -7.22 -2.92 2.67
C HIS A 104 -6.19 -3.41 3.70
N ALA A 105 -5.16 -2.61 3.96
CA ALA A 105 -4.11 -2.98 4.91
C ALA A 105 -4.67 -3.14 6.34
N GLU A 106 -5.50 -2.21 6.80
CA GLU A 106 -6.08 -2.28 8.14
C GLU A 106 -6.98 -3.51 8.31
N THR A 107 -7.71 -3.90 7.26
CA THR A 107 -8.68 -4.99 7.30
C THR A 107 -8.04 -6.35 7.03
N GLN A 108 -7.10 -6.43 6.09
CA GLN A 108 -6.60 -7.68 5.54
C GLN A 108 -5.12 -7.95 5.82
N ALA A 109 -4.42 -7.02 6.44
CA ALA A 109 -3.03 -7.17 6.83
C ALA A 109 -2.82 -6.72 8.27
N ASP A 110 -1.58 -6.83 8.73
CA ASP A 110 -1.20 -6.38 10.08
C ASP A 110 -0.54 -5.01 10.07
N GLN A 111 0.03 -4.64 8.93
CA GLN A 111 0.70 -3.36 8.76
C GLN A 111 0.78 -2.97 7.29
N LEU A 112 1.06 -1.69 7.04
CA LEU A 112 1.24 -1.14 5.71
C LEU A 112 2.64 -0.55 5.58
N ALA A 113 3.41 -1.02 4.62
CA ALA A 113 4.66 -0.38 4.22
C ALA A 113 4.33 0.78 3.28
N ALA A 114 4.59 1.99 3.72
CA ALA A 114 4.20 3.19 2.97
C ALA A 114 5.13 4.37 3.27
N ILE A 115 5.31 5.23 2.27
CA ILE A 115 5.89 6.55 2.47
C ILE A 115 4.73 7.46 2.89
N ASP A 116 4.49 7.55 4.21
CA ASP A 116 3.32 8.25 4.74
C ASP A 116 3.56 9.76 4.77
N ARG A 117 2.64 10.50 4.13
CA ARG A 117 2.62 11.96 4.12
C ARG A 117 1.64 12.56 5.15
N GLY A 118 1.26 11.76 6.15
CA GLY A 118 0.38 12.18 7.23
C GLY A 118 -1.07 11.73 7.09
N TYR A 119 -1.53 11.35 5.90
CA TYR A 119 -2.91 10.95 5.67
C TYR A 119 -3.24 9.63 6.35
N VAL A 120 -2.37 8.64 6.24
CA VAL A 120 -2.61 7.32 6.82
C VAL A 120 -2.72 7.41 8.32
N ARG A 121 -1.77 8.07 8.98
CA ARG A 121 -1.77 8.20 10.43
C ARG A 121 -2.99 8.95 10.95
N ARG A 122 -3.41 9.97 10.24
CA ARG A 122 -4.54 10.81 10.64
C ARG A 122 -5.88 10.09 10.49
N TRP A 123 -6.10 9.42 9.36
CA TRP A 123 -7.41 8.86 9.01
C TRP A 123 -7.53 7.38 9.30
N PHE A 124 -6.42 6.69 9.52
CA PHE A 124 -6.36 5.28 9.91
C PHE A 124 -5.46 5.13 11.14
N PRO A 125 -5.88 5.67 12.29
CA PRO A 125 -5.01 5.73 13.48
C PRO A 125 -4.67 4.35 14.06
N ASN A 126 -5.45 3.33 13.74
CA ASN A 126 -5.20 1.96 14.21
C ASN A 126 -4.27 1.17 13.28
N LEU A 127 -3.94 1.74 12.12
CA LEU A 127 -3.06 1.07 11.15
C LEU A 127 -1.60 1.31 11.51
N ARG A 128 -0.85 0.23 11.65
CA ARG A 128 0.60 0.31 11.82
C ARG A 128 1.26 0.59 10.48
N VAL A 129 2.10 1.62 10.44
CA VAL A 129 2.87 1.97 9.23
C VAL A 129 4.31 1.51 9.41
N LEU A 130 4.78 0.69 8.47
CA LEU A 130 6.15 0.20 8.44
C LEU A 130 7.02 1.15 7.63
N MET A 131 8.12 1.58 8.21
CA MET A 131 9.11 2.45 7.56
C MET A 131 10.51 1.92 7.81
N PRO A 132 11.49 2.23 6.95
CA PRO A 132 12.88 1.88 7.21
C PRO A 132 13.37 2.51 8.51
N LYS A 133 14.25 1.78 9.18
CA LYS A 133 14.88 2.28 10.41
C LYS A 133 15.85 3.41 10.15
#